data_a7b2882262b9534699e9cc92c18075fa
#
_entry.id   a7b2882262b9534699e9cc92c18075fa
#
_cell.length_a   1.000
_cell.length_b   1.000
_cell.length_c   1.000
_cell.angle_alpha   90.00
_cell.angle_beta   90.00
_cell.angle_gamma   90.00
#
_symmetry.space_group_name_H-M   'P 1'
#
loop_
_entity.id
_entity.type
_entity.pdbx_description
1 polymer ?
#
loop_
_entity_poly.entity_id
_entity_poly.type
_entity_poly.pdbx_seq_one_letter_code
_entity_poly.pdbx_strand_id
1 'polypeptide(L)'
;KKRTDLPFLVSLRERDGVYVTDRFLRASDLGETSENAQWKTVVLDEATGEPVVPNGSLGFRWGQEGEGNWNLQLGETSPRLSMLGAHDELVPVDLARFEIGDTEGGGIMRRGVPAKRVGGQLVTTVFDLLCAQLGVARDDLPGDWPEGYEDPLPCTPAWQQEHTGVDADLV
;
A
#
# COMPACT_ATOMS: atom_id res chain seq x y z
N LYS A 1 -2.60 -1.58 13.90
CA LYS A 1 -2.20 -1.49 12.48
C LYS A 1 -2.44 -2.79 11.71
N LYS A 2 -2.18 -3.98 12.29
CA LYS A 2 -2.37 -5.28 11.61
C LYS A 2 -3.83 -5.72 11.43
N ARG A 3 -4.79 -5.05 12.07
CA ARG A 3 -6.24 -5.29 11.94
C ARG A 3 -6.95 -4.24 11.06
N THR A 4 -6.20 -3.57 10.23
CA THR A 4 -6.67 -2.59 9.25
C THR A 4 -6.40 -3.13 7.84
N ASP A 5 -6.62 -2.33 6.83
CA ASP A 5 -6.27 -2.61 5.44
C ASP A 5 -4.76 -2.45 5.12
N LEU A 6 -3.98 -1.88 6.04
CA LEU A 6 -2.55 -1.63 5.83
C LEU A 6 -1.73 -2.86 5.40
N PRO A 7 -1.94 -4.08 5.95
CA PRO A 7 -1.24 -5.27 5.49
C PRO A 7 -1.84 -5.93 4.23
N PHE A 8 -2.90 -5.38 3.63
CA PHE A 8 -3.46 -5.97 2.41
C PHE A 8 -2.46 -5.86 1.27
N LEU A 9 -2.42 -6.91 0.46
CA LEU A 9 -1.55 -6.97 -0.70
C LEU A 9 -2.17 -6.23 -1.89
N VAL A 10 -1.35 -5.40 -2.52
CA VAL A 10 -1.69 -4.65 -3.75
C VAL A 10 -0.79 -5.15 -4.85
N SER A 11 -1.37 -5.54 -5.98
CA SER A 11 -0.60 -5.93 -7.17
C SER A 11 0.01 -4.71 -7.84
N LEU A 12 1.22 -4.92 -8.34
CA LEU A 12 1.97 -3.96 -9.12
C LEU A 12 2.00 -4.42 -10.58
N ARG A 13 1.75 -3.51 -11.49
CA ARG A 13 1.80 -3.76 -12.93
C ARG A 13 2.92 -2.97 -13.55
N GLU A 14 3.75 -3.65 -14.33
CA GLU A 14 4.79 -3.00 -15.09
C GLU A 14 4.20 -2.18 -16.25
N ARG A 15 4.69 -0.98 -16.40
CA ARG A 15 4.36 -0.08 -17.48
C ARG A 15 5.62 0.71 -17.90
N ASP A 16 6.12 0.45 -19.09
CA ASP A 16 7.27 1.15 -19.67
C ASP A 16 8.54 1.13 -18.76
N GLY A 17 8.79 -0.02 -18.11
CA GLY A 17 9.96 -0.21 -17.24
C GLY A 17 9.80 0.34 -15.82
N VAL A 18 8.61 0.80 -15.47
CA VAL A 18 8.24 1.27 -14.12
C VAL A 18 7.01 0.52 -13.66
N TYR A 19 6.81 0.46 -12.37
CA TYR A 19 5.60 -0.12 -11.82
C TYR A 19 4.57 0.95 -11.48
N VAL A 20 3.32 0.57 -11.61
CA VAL A 20 2.16 1.34 -11.13
C VAL A 20 1.32 0.44 -10.23
N THR A 21 0.63 1.04 -9.28
CA THR A 21 -0.36 0.31 -8.48
C THR A 21 -1.52 -0.12 -9.35
N ASP A 22 -1.98 -1.37 -9.18
CA ASP A 22 -3.12 -1.89 -9.93
C ASP A 22 -4.34 -2.05 -9.00
N ARG A 23 -4.47 -3.18 -8.32
CA ARG A 23 -5.60 -3.46 -7.44
C ARG A 23 -5.18 -4.32 -6.24
N PHE A 24 -6.06 -4.46 -5.28
CA PHE A 24 -5.85 -5.45 -4.21
C PHE A 24 -5.74 -6.86 -4.80
N LEU A 25 -4.75 -7.61 -4.34
CA LEU A 25 -4.68 -9.05 -4.60
C LEU A 25 -5.91 -9.73 -3.98
N ARG A 26 -6.56 -10.59 -4.76
CA ARG A 26 -7.78 -11.27 -4.35
C ARG A 26 -7.54 -12.78 -4.20
N ALA A 27 -8.38 -13.44 -3.41
CA ALA A 27 -8.33 -14.88 -3.25
C ALA A 27 -8.46 -15.63 -4.60
N SER A 28 -9.28 -15.10 -5.50
CA SER A 28 -9.40 -15.64 -6.87
C SER A 28 -8.09 -15.59 -7.65
N ASP A 29 -7.21 -14.64 -7.38
CA ASP A 29 -5.90 -14.54 -8.03
C ASP A 29 -4.95 -15.66 -7.56
N LEU A 30 -5.21 -16.24 -6.41
CA LEU A 30 -4.51 -17.39 -5.87
C LEU A 30 -5.15 -18.74 -6.29
N GLY A 31 -6.17 -18.70 -7.16
CA GLY A 31 -6.87 -19.89 -7.62
C GLY A 31 -8.03 -20.34 -6.72
N GLU A 32 -8.40 -19.57 -5.70
CA GLU A 32 -9.60 -19.87 -4.92
C GLU A 32 -10.87 -19.70 -5.75
N THR A 33 -11.78 -20.67 -5.63
CA THR A 33 -13.08 -20.69 -6.30
C THR A 33 -14.24 -20.63 -5.29
N SER A 34 -13.95 -20.35 -4.02
CA SER A 34 -14.96 -20.21 -2.98
C SER A 34 -15.87 -19.00 -3.26
N GLU A 35 -17.04 -18.99 -2.64
CA GLU A 35 -17.98 -17.88 -2.76
C GLU A 35 -17.30 -16.55 -2.40
N ASN A 36 -17.49 -15.54 -3.27
CA ASN A 36 -16.92 -14.21 -3.13
C ASN A 36 -15.37 -14.13 -3.17
N ALA A 37 -14.67 -15.16 -3.69
CA ALA A 37 -13.21 -15.15 -3.79
C ALA A 37 -12.68 -13.91 -4.54
N GLN A 38 -13.41 -13.40 -5.52
CA GLN A 38 -13.07 -12.21 -6.28
C GLN A 38 -13.12 -10.90 -5.46
N TRP A 39 -13.66 -10.93 -4.26
CA TRP A 39 -13.75 -9.77 -3.36
C TRP A 39 -12.86 -9.90 -2.12
N LYS A 40 -12.51 -11.12 -1.71
CA LYS A 40 -11.69 -11.38 -0.52
C LYS A 40 -10.27 -10.89 -0.74
N THR A 41 -9.78 -10.09 0.19
CA THR A 41 -8.40 -9.57 0.17
C THR A 41 -7.42 -10.58 0.78
N VAL A 42 -6.16 -10.41 0.44
CA VAL A 42 -5.07 -11.30 0.85
C VAL A 42 -4.10 -10.53 1.74
N VAL A 43 -3.59 -11.20 2.75
CA VAL A 43 -2.44 -10.76 3.57
C VAL A 43 -1.32 -11.79 3.46
N LEU A 44 -0.10 -11.40 3.80
CA LEU A 44 1.01 -12.34 3.99
C LEU A 44 1.17 -12.62 5.48
N ASP A 45 1.18 -13.89 5.88
CA ASP A 45 1.48 -14.22 7.28
C ASP A 45 2.96 -14.03 7.57
N GLU A 46 3.26 -13.31 8.64
CA GLU A 46 4.63 -12.97 9.01
C GLU A 46 5.45 -14.18 9.47
N ALA A 47 4.80 -15.16 10.09
CA ALA A 47 5.45 -16.34 10.64
C ALA A 47 5.81 -17.36 9.56
N THR A 48 4.93 -17.57 8.59
CA THR A 48 5.09 -18.59 7.55
C THR A 48 5.60 -18.02 6.23
N GLY A 49 5.37 -16.74 5.98
CA GLY A 49 5.62 -16.10 4.69
C GLY A 49 4.60 -16.46 3.61
N GLU A 50 3.52 -17.17 3.98
CA GLU A 50 2.50 -17.63 3.04
C GLU A 50 1.32 -16.66 2.93
N PRO A 51 0.66 -16.60 1.77
CA PRO A 51 -0.54 -15.80 1.60
C PRO A 51 -1.72 -16.41 2.35
N VAL A 52 -2.47 -15.59 3.05
CA VAL A 52 -3.67 -15.97 3.81
C VAL A 52 -4.83 -15.08 3.40
N VAL A 53 -6.01 -15.67 3.28
CA VAL A 53 -7.28 -14.97 3.02
C VAL A 53 -8.07 -14.92 4.32
N PRO A 54 -7.96 -13.86 5.12
CA PRO A 54 -8.66 -13.76 6.38
C PRO A 54 -10.16 -13.55 6.16
N ASN A 55 -10.98 -14.14 7.01
CA ASN A 55 -12.39 -13.80 7.09
C ASN A 55 -12.58 -12.37 7.60
N GLY A 56 -13.76 -11.76 7.31
CA GLY A 56 -14.06 -10.39 7.74
C GLY A 56 -13.40 -9.31 6.89
N SER A 57 -12.75 -9.66 5.78
CA SER A 57 -12.24 -8.71 4.79
C SER A 57 -13.36 -8.11 3.91
N LEU A 58 -14.55 -8.69 3.96
CA LEU A 58 -15.76 -8.18 3.33
C LEU A 58 -16.72 -7.73 4.44
N GLY A 59 -17.03 -6.43 4.46
CA GLY A 59 -18.09 -5.94 5.33
C GLY A 59 -19.46 -6.35 4.79
N PHE A 60 -20.27 -6.99 5.61
CA PHE A 60 -21.67 -7.20 5.31
C PHE A 60 -22.45 -5.94 5.71
N ARG A 61 -22.88 -5.15 4.75
CA ARG A 61 -23.72 -3.98 5.02
C ARG A 61 -25.20 -4.31 5.24
N TRP A 62 -25.61 -5.51 4.81
CA TRP A 62 -27.02 -5.87 4.67
C TRP A 62 -27.27 -7.28 5.19
N GLY A 63 -26.65 -7.64 6.29
CA GLY A 63 -26.83 -8.92 6.96
C GLY A 63 -27.71 -8.84 8.20
N GLN A 64 -27.79 -9.93 8.91
CA GLN A 64 -28.50 -10.00 10.20
C GLN A 64 -27.78 -9.14 11.24
N GLU A 65 -28.52 -8.65 12.24
CA GLU A 65 -28.00 -7.85 13.34
C GLU A 65 -26.82 -8.58 14.02
N GLY A 66 -25.64 -7.94 14.04
CA GLY A 66 -24.40 -8.52 14.56
C GLY A 66 -23.46 -9.11 13.52
N GLU A 67 -23.90 -9.27 12.27
CA GLU A 67 -23.03 -9.67 11.15
C GLU A 67 -22.60 -8.41 10.39
N GLY A 68 -21.29 -8.20 10.25
CA GLY A 68 -20.81 -7.05 9.48
C GLY A 68 -19.77 -6.24 10.21
N ASN A 69 -19.08 -6.87 11.11
CA ASN A 69 -17.88 -6.26 11.68
C ASN A 69 -16.78 -6.20 10.63
N TRP A 70 -16.34 -5.01 10.30
CA TRP A 70 -15.16 -4.75 9.49
C TRP A 70 -13.85 -5.21 10.15
N ASN A 71 -13.95 -6.16 11.06
CA ASN A 71 -12.83 -6.70 11.80
C ASN A 71 -12.33 -7.95 11.08
N LEU A 72 -11.10 -7.86 10.59
CA LEU A 72 -10.40 -9.05 10.11
C LEU A 72 -10.37 -10.12 11.19
N GLN A 73 -10.85 -11.30 10.86
CA GLN A 73 -10.78 -12.48 11.71
C GLN A 73 -9.45 -13.19 11.41
N LEU A 74 -8.41 -12.73 12.06
CA LEU A 74 -7.03 -13.18 11.78
C LEU A 74 -6.71 -14.55 12.40
N GLY A 75 -7.45 -14.97 13.44
CA GLY A 75 -7.09 -16.18 14.18
C GLY A 75 -5.65 -16.08 14.71
N GLU A 76 -4.82 -17.05 14.36
CA GLU A 76 -3.39 -17.08 14.71
C GLU A 76 -2.51 -16.34 13.68
N THR A 77 -3.07 -15.91 12.56
CA THR A 77 -2.34 -15.19 11.50
C THR A 77 -1.83 -13.86 12.02
N SER A 78 -0.54 -13.60 11.84
CA SER A 78 0.08 -12.31 12.07
C SER A 78 0.37 -11.63 10.72
N PRO A 79 -0.50 -10.77 10.21
CA PRO A 79 -0.28 -10.14 8.92
C PRO A 79 1.02 -9.32 8.90
N ARG A 80 1.83 -9.55 7.88
CA ARG A 80 3.02 -8.77 7.62
C ARG A 80 2.64 -7.34 7.20
N LEU A 81 3.12 -6.37 7.95
CA LEU A 81 2.79 -4.97 7.68
C LEU A 81 3.61 -4.40 6.50
N SER A 82 4.89 -4.74 6.42
CA SER A 82 5.80 -4.28 5.36
C SER A 82 6.51 -5.47 4.73
N MET A 83 6.75 -5.40 3.42
CA MET A 83 7.59 -6.37 2.70
C MET A 83 9.08 -6.14 2.93
N LEU A 84 9.48 -5.05 3.55
CA LEU A 84 10.89 -4.79 3.83
C LEU A 84 11.48 -5.92 4.70
N GLY A 85 12.61 -6.47 4.27
CA GLY A 85 13.23 -7.64 4.89
C GLY A 85 12.63 -9.01 4.50
N ALA A 86 11.56 -9.02 3.68
CA ALA A 86 10.98 -10.25 3.13
C ALA A 86 10.61 -10.12 1.63
N HIS A 87 11.08 -9.04 1.01
CA HIS A 87 10.90 -8.75 -0.41
C HIS A 87 11.80 -9.62 -1.29
N ASP A 88 11.37 -9.82 -2.51
CA ASP A 88 12.18 -10.41 -3.57
C ASP A 88 12.88 -9.30 -4.38
N GLU A 89 12.23 -8.15 -4.51
CA GLU A 89 12.69 -7.03 -5.34
C GLU A 89 12.39 -5.68 -4.63
N LEU A 90 13.24 -4.68 -4.90
CA LEU A 90 12.96 -3.27 -4.61
C LEU A 90 12.64 -2.59 -5.94
N VAL A 91 11.42 -2.11 -6.11
CA VAL A 91 10.96 -1.61 -7.40
C VAL A 91 10.50 -0.16 -7.33
N PRO A 92 10.82 0.65 -8.35
CA PRO A 92 10.29 2.01 -8.44
C PRO A 92 8.81 1.95 -8.83
N VAL A 93 7.99 2.69 -8.10
CA VAL A 93 6.56 2.84 -8.35
C VAL A 93 6.25 4.30 -8.65
N ASP A 94 5.48 4.51 -9.71
CA ASP A 94 4.93 5.82 -10.04
C ASP A 94 3.70 6.10 -9.17
N LEU A 95 3.77 7.16 -8.40
CA LEU A 95 2.76 7.63 -7.47
C LEU A 95 2.23 8.99 -7.91
N ALA A 96 0.96 9.25 -7.66
CA ALA A 96 0.36 10.54 -7.97
C ALA A 96 0.91 11.64 -7.05
N ARG A 97 1.27 12.78 -7.61
CA ARG A 97 1.48 14.02 -6.87
C ARG A 97 0.13 14.71 -6.68
N PHE A 98 -0.26 14.92 -5.45
CA PHE A 98 -1.49 15.64 -5.12
C PHE A 98 -1.18 17.13 -4.94
N GLU A 99 -0.94 17.83 -6.05
CA GLU A 99 -0.71 19.28 -6.06
C GLU A 99 -2.01 20.02 -6.38
N ILE A 100 -2.28 21.07 -5.60
CA ILE A 100 -3.44 21.94 -5.82
C ILE A 100 -3.08 22.91 -6.96
N GLY A 101 -3.91 22.92 -8.00
CA GLY A 101 -3.80 23.89 -9.11
C GLY A 101 -3.14 23.38 -10.39
N ASP A 102 -2.67 22.16 -10.42
CA ASP A 102 -2.26 21.54 -11.68
C ASP A 102 -3.47 21.01 -12.44
N THR A 103 -3.86 21.71 -13.48
CA THR A 103 -5.07 21.43 -14.25
C THR A 103 -4.86 20.41 -15.37
N GLU A 104 -3.62 19.99 -15.62
CA GLU A 104 -3.30 19.05 -16.70
C GLU A 104 -2.55 17.80 -16.21
N GLY A 105 -3.23 17.03 -15.32
CA GLY A 105 -2.77 15.73 -14.87
C GLY A 105 -1.59 15.83 -13.88
N GLY A 106 -1.93 15.81 -12.61
CA GLY A 106 -1.01 15.91 -11.49
C GLY A 106 0.31 15.19 -11.74
N GLY A 107 1.41 15.82 -11.34
CA GLY A 107 2.75 15.29 -11.54
C GLY A 107 2.88 13.85 -11.01
N ILE A 108 3.89 13.17 -11.47
CA ILE A 108 4.26 11.84 -10.98
C ILE A 108 5.49 12.01 -10.09
N MET A 109 5.47 11.36 -8.94
CA MET A 109 6.67 11.12 -8.15
C MET A 109 7.01 9.63 -8.19
N ARG A 110 8.30 9.32 -8.25
CA ARG A 110 8.77 7.95 -8.33
C ARG A 110 9.51 7.57 -7.06
N ARG A 111 9.00 6.58 -6.34
CA ARG A 111 9.59 6.10 -5.09
C ARG A 111 9.58 4.60 -5.02
N GLY A 112 10.63 4.03 -4.43
CA GLY A 112 10.78 2.60 -4.29
C GLY A 112 9.85 1.99 -3.27
N VAL A 113 9.39 0.78 -3.54
CA VAL A 113 8.70 -0.07 -2.57
C VAL A 113 9.31 -1.46 -2.55
N PRO A 114 9.32 -2.13 -1.39
CA PRO A 114 9.68 -3.54 -1.33
C PRO A 114 8.53 -4.37 -1.88
N ALA A 115 8.81 -5.28 -2.79
CA ALA A 115 7.82 -6.11 -3.46
C ALA A 115 8.19 -7.59 -3.40
N LYS A 116 7.17 -8.45 -3.43
CA LYS A 116 7.29 -9.90 -3.37
C LYS A 116 6.39 -10.55 -4.43
N ARG A 117 6.81 -11.71 -4.94
CA ARG A 117 5.98 -12.50 -5.86
C ARG A 117 5.03 -13.42 -5.08
N VAL A 118 3.75 -13.23 -5.28
CA VAL A 118 2.68 -14.03 -4.66
C VAL A 118 1.68 -14.41 -5.75
N GLY A 119 1.40 -15.71 -5.91
CA GLY A 119 0.48 -16.20 -6.94
C GLY A 119 0.88 -15.78 -8.38
N GLY A 120 2.16 -15.60 -8.63
CA GLY A 120 2.68 -15.15 -9.94
C GLY A 120 2.60 -13.65 -10.18
N GLN A 121 2.00 -12.87 -9.27
CA GLN A 121 1.92 -11.42 -9.34
C GLN A 121 2.96 -10.77 -8.43
N LEU A 122 3.51 -9.64 -8.86
CA LEU A 122 4.35 -8.82 -7.99
C LEU A 122 3.44 -7.96 -7.11
N VAL A 123 3.63 -8.03 -5.81
CA VAL A 123 2.77 -7.34 -4.83
C VAL A 123 3.60 -6.60 -3.79
N THR A 124 3.01 -5.56 -3.23
CA THR A 124 3.49 -4.87 -2.03
C THR A 124 2.32 -4.69 -1.06
N THR A 125 2.55 -4.11 0.12
CA THR A 125 1.49 -3.82 1.06
C THR A 125 0.95 -2.39 0.89
N VAL A 126 -0.30 -2.16 1.31
CA VAL A 126 -0.85 -0.80 1.42
C VAL A 126 0.06 0.08 2.29
N PHE A 127 0.61 -0.49 3.37
CA PHE A 127 1.52 0.23 4.26
C PHE A 127 2.78 0.72 3.53
N ASP A 128 3.40 -0.13 2.72
CA ASP A 128 4.60 0.25 1.96
C ASP A 128 4.31 1.34 0.93
N LEU A 129 3.17 1.23 0.25
CA LEU A 129 2.70 2.27 -0.67
C LEU A 129 2.40 3.59 0.07
N LEU A 130 1.79 3.53 1.24
CA LEU A 130 1.52 4.72 2.05
C LEU A 130 2.82 5.39 2.51
N CYS A 131 3.81 4.61 2.97
CA CYS A 131 5.12 5.14 3.32
C CYS A 131 5.78 5.84 2.11
N ALA A 132 5.72 5.22 0.93
CA ALA A 132 6.25 5.81 -0.29
C ALA A 132 5.49 7.09 -0.67
N GLN A 133 4.16 7.08 -0.61
CA GLN A 133 3.32 8.25 -0.89
C GLN A 133 3.64 9.42 0.03
N LEU A 134 3.82 9.16 1.33
CA LEU A 134 4.09 10.17 2.34
C LEU A 134 5.57 10.58 2.47
N GLY A 135 6.46 10.05 1.63
CA GLY A 135 7.87 10.40 1.66
C GLY A 135 8.65 9.84 2.85
N VAL A 136 8.15 8.78 3.46
CA VAL A 136 8.86 8.09 4.55
C VAL A 136 10.00 7.28 3.95
N ALA A 137 11.19 7.88 3.91
CA ALA A 137 12.40 7.23 3.42
C ALA A 137 12.76 6.01 4.30
N ARG A 138 13.17 4.95 3.63
CA ARG A 138 13.67 3.72 4.29
C ARG A 138 14.88 3.23 3.52
N ASP A 139 15.79 2.56 4.22
CA ASP A 139 17.07 2.14 3.68
C ASP A 139 16.91 1.35 2.37
N ASP A 140 17.80 1.62 1.43
CA ASP A 140 17.95 0.96 0.13
C ASP A 140 16.79 1.13 -0.87
N LEU A 141 15.72 1.87 -0.54
CA LEU A 141 14.63 2.10 -1.48
C LEU A 141 15.01 3.17 -2.52
N PRO A 142 14.90 2.86 -3.84
CA PRO A 142 15.22 3.82 -4.89
C PRO A 142 14.18 4.94 -4.98
N GLY A 143 14.56 6.08 -5.54
CA GLY A 143 13.64 7.18 -5.87
C GLY A 143 13.96 8.50 -5.16
N ASP A 144 13.06 9.45 -5.33
CA ASP A 144 13.21 10.80 -4.82
C ASP A 144 12.61 10.90 -3.41
N TRP A 145 13.47 10.83 -2.41
CA TRP A 145 13.07 10.88 -1.01
C TRP A 145 13.42 12.24 -0.39
N PRO A 146 12.54 12.80 0.45
CA PRO A 146 12.87 13.99 1.21
C PRO A 146 14.05 13.72 2.16
N GLU A 147 15.01 14.64 2.16
CA GLU A 147 16.15 14.60 3.08
C GLU A 147 15.85 15.21 4.45
N GLY A 148 14.81 16.05 4.54
CA GLY A 148 14.39 16.72 5.76
C GLY A 148 13.11 17.52 5.59
N TYR A 149 12.73 18.21 6.64
CA TYR A 149 11.48 19.01 6.67
C TYR A 149 11.53 20.24 5.74
N GLU A 150 12.73 20.77 5.48
CA GLU A 150 12.96 21.92 4.60
C GLU A 150 13.01 21.56 3.11
N ASP A 151 12.95 20.28 2.78
CA ASP A 151 12.97 19.81 1.40
C ASP A 151 11.65 20.20 0.70
N PRO A 152 11.68 20.75 -0.53
CA PRO A 152 10.48 21.08 -1.27
C PRO A 152 9.76 19.88 -1.89
N LEU A 153 10.24 18.67 -1.68
CA LEU A 153 9.57 17.45 -2.18
C LEU A 153 8.20 17.24 -1.53
N PRO A 154 7.24 16.64 -2.24
CA PRO A 154 5.90 16.40 -1.72
C PRO A 154 5.86 15.67 -0.37
N CYS A 155 4.94 16.11 0.47
CA CYS A 155 4.67 15.58 1.81
C CYS A 155 5.67 16.00 2.90
N THR A 156 6.39 17.09 2.70
CA THR A 156 7.20 17.75 3.75
C THR A 156 6.49 18.98 4.30
N PRO A 157 6.90 19.50 5.48
CA PRO A 157 6.42 20.79 5.98
C PRO A 157 6.69 21.97 5.03
N ALA A 158 7.87 22.02 4.42
CA ALA A 158 8.19 23.09 3.46
C ALA A 158 7.29 23.05 2.22
N TRP A 159 7.05 21.87 1.66
CA TRP A 159 6.13 21.71 0.53
C TRP A 159 4.69 22.10 0.90
N GLN A 160 4.18 21.68 2.06
CA GLN A 160 2.80 21.94 2.45
C GLN A 160 2.55 23.44 2.70
N GLN A 161 3.57 24.21 3.10
CA GLN A 161 3.45 25.66 3.34
C GLN A 161 2.97 26.40 2.11
N GLU A 162 3.45 26.05 0.94
CA GLU A 162 3.04 26.67 -0.33
C GLU A 162 1.56 26.41 -0.65
N HIS A 163 1.03 25.24 -0.22
CA HIS A 163 -0.35 24.84 -0.51
C HIS A 163 -1.35 25.27 0.56
N THR A 164 -0.93 25.32 1.81
CA THR A 164 -1.84 25.56 2.95
C THR A 164 -1.70 26.96 3.55
N GLY A 165 -0.56 27.62 3.32
CA GLY A 165 -0.20 28.87 3.99
C GLY A 165 0.17 28.70 5.46
N VAL A 166 0.25 27.45 5.96
CA VAL A 166 0.72 27.18 7.33
C VAL A 166 2.25 27.14 7.30
N ASP A 167 2.87 27.89 8.21
CA ASP A 167 4.32 27.96 8.32
C ASP A 167 4.91 26.57 8.61
N ALA A 168 5.96 26.19 7.87
CA ALA A 168 6.63 24.91 8.02
C ALA A 168 7.14 24.66 9.45
N ASP A 169 7.57 25.73 10.14
CA ASP A 169 8.06 25.67 11.53
C ASP A 169 6.96 25.33 12.56
N LEU A 170 5.69 25.39 12.14
CA LEU A 170 4.54 25.06 13.01
C LEU A 170 4.05 23.62 12.85
N VAL A 171 4.59 22.85 11.90
CA VAL A 171 4.21 21.47 11.61
C VAL A 171 5.27 20.50 12.09
#